data_52efd846c573b574a174aea75efe4a8a
#
_entry.id   52efd846c573b574a174aea75efe4a8a
#
_cell.length_a   1.000
_cell.length_b   1.000
_cell.length_c   1.000
_cell.angle_alpha   90.00
_cell.angle_beta   90.00
_cell.angle_gamma   90.00
#
_symmetry.space_group_name_H-M   'P 1'
#
loop_
_entity.id
_entity.type
_entity.pdbx_description
1 polymer ?
#
loop_
_entity_poly.entity_id
_entity_poly.type
_entity_poly.pdbx_seq_one_letter_code
_entity_poly.pdbx_strand_id
1 'polypeptide(L)'
;RIVGLTTVDDCKDLEFELMENDNVYLNRVIRKLWSELAAKQEEIAGTEPGVVTDFRRKTDKMFHRIDGMGAAEIEGIVSDYVQSKIDENNLEAEIVGVVVSGSRCRGIEKVGSDLDVVLEYKGTIREDTFFDILHEDEMEIGGVKVDINPITEGKTGTLEEYLPGVEKYLEEKRQKTSVREKLKEKKSDIYAQSERTDKSSKRKTENVR
;
A
#
# COMPACT_ATOMS: atom_id res chain seq x y z
N ARG A 1 16.54 6.96 -18.81
CA ARG A 1 16.40 8.40 -19.14
C ARG A 1 16.09 9.24 -17.90
N ILE A 2 15.17 8.79 -17.05
CA ILE A 2 14.75 9.53 -15.82
C ILE A 2 15.93 9.84 -14.89
N VAL A 3 16.87 8.91 -14.73
CA VAL A 3 18.06 9.09 -13.87
C VAL A 3 18.98 10.24 -14.35
N GLY A 4 18.93 10.60 -15.63
CA GLY A 4 19.73 11.65 -16.23
C GLY A 4 19.08 13.03 -16.25
N LEU A 5 17.86 13.19 -15.69
CA LEU A 5 17.17 14.46 -15.64
C LEU A 5 17.79 15.34 -14.56
N THR A 6 18.06 16.59 -14.89
CA THR A 6 18.75 17.56 -14.00
C THR A 6 17.95 18.81 -13.73
N THR A 7 16.94 19.10 -14.55
CA THR A 7 16.07 20.27 -14.41
C THR A 7 14.58 19.89 -14.43
N VAL A 8 13.74 20.79 -13.90
CA VAL A 8 12.28 20.61 -13.95
C VAL A 8 11.77 20.66 -15.40
N ASP A 9 12.40 21.43 -16.27
CA ASP A 9 12.02 21.53 -17.69
C ASP A 9 12.35 20.22 -18.43
N ASP A 10 13.49 19.57 -18.16
CA ASP A 10 13.78 18.23 -18.69
C ASP A 10 12.70 17.21 -18.28
N CYS A 11 12.15 17.34 -17.06
CA CYS A 11 11.07 16.49 -16.59
C CYS A 11 9.77 16.73 -17.37
N LYS A 12 9.40 17.98 -17.62
CA LYS A 12 8.20 18.35 -18.41
C LYS A 12 8.30 17.90 -19.86
N ASP A 13 9.48 18.01 -20.47
CA ASP A 13 9.72 17.55 -21.82
C ASP A 13 9.51 16.03 -21.94
N LEU A 14 10.00 15.27 -20.96
CA LEU A 14 9.77 13.83 -20.92
C LEU A 14 8.30 13.48 -20.64
N GLU A 15 7.64 14.27 -19.80
CA GLU A 15 6.21 14.17 -19.53
C GLU A 15 5.39 14.29 -20.82
N PHE A 16 5.68 15.31 -21.62
CA PHE A 16 5.03 15.53 -22.91
C PHE A 16 5.26 14.36 -23.89
N GLU A 17 6.50 13.87 -24.01
CA GLU A 17 6.82 12.69 -24.83
C GLU A 17 6.03 11.44 -24.41
N LEU A 18 5.78 11.26 -23.09
CA LEU A 18 5.02 10.12 -22.58
C LEU A 18 3.52 10.25 -22.87
N MET A 19 2.98 11.48 -22.84
CA MET A 19 1.56 11.75 -23.20
C MET A 19 1.23 11.48 -24.65
N GLU A 20 2.16 11.72 -25.57
CA GLU A 20 1.94 11.48 -27.01
C GLU A 20 1.94 9.99 -27.39
N ASN A 21 2.15 9.07 -26.47
CA ASN A 21 2.35 7.66 -26.75
C ASN A 21 1.06 6.84 -26.53
N ASP A 22 0.21 6.79 -27.57
CA ASP A 22 -1.09 6.11 -27.59
C ASP A 22 -1.05 4.56 -27.56
N ASN A 23 0.08 3.94 -27.21
CA ASN A 23 0.21 2.49 -27.27
C ASN A 23 -0.30 1.80 -25.99
N VAL A 24 -1.43 1.12 -26.09
CA VAL A 24 -2.14 0.42 -25.00
C VAL A 24 -1.23 -0.58 -24.25
N TYR A 25 -0.29 -1.23 -24.92
CA TYR A 25 0.67 -2.15 -24.30
C TYR A 25 1.70 -1.45 -23.41
N LEU A 26 1.93 -0.15 -23.61
CA LEU A 26 2.89 0.65 -22.84
C LEU A 26 2.27 1.30 -21.60
N ASN A 27 0.96 1.28 -21.41
CA ASN A 27 0.29 1.97 -20.29
C ASN A 27 0.87 1.58 -18.93
N ARG A 28 1.21 0.30 -18.71
CA ARG A 28 1.81 -0.18 -17.47
C ARG A 28 3.22 0.39 -17.25
N VAL A 29 4.03 0.43 -18.31
CA VAL A 29 5.39 0.98 -18.28
C VAL A 29 5.35 2.50 -18.16
N ILE A 30 4.45 3.15 -18.88
CA ILE A 30 4.23 4.59 -18.86
C ILE A 30 3.84 5.06 -17.45
N ARG A 31 2.94 4.38 -16.76
CA ARG A 31 2.54 4.73 -15.38
C ARG A 31 3.68 4.60 -14.37
N LYS A 32 4.51 3.56 -14.51
CA LYS A 32 5.70 3.45 -13.69
C LYS A 32 6.66 4.61 -13.95
N LEU A 33 6.84 4.99 -15.22
CA LEU A 33 7.65 6.14 -15.61
C LEU A 33 7.07 7.46 -15.07
N TRP A 34 5.75 7.63 -15.05
CA TRP A 34 5.09 8.78 -14.42
C TRP A 34 5.40 8.89 -12.93
N SER A 35 5.28 7.79 -12.19
CA SER A 35 5.60 7.77 -10.76
C SER A 35 7.07 8.11 -10.49
N GLU A 36 7.98 7.56 -11.29
CA GLU A 36 9.42 7.85 -11.18
C GLU A 36 9.74 9.30 -11.57
N LEU A 37 9.03 9.84 -12.57
CA LEU A 37 9.20 11.23 -13.02
C LEU A 37 8.71 12.23 -11.96
N ALA A 38 7.55 11.99 -11.35
CA ALA A 38 7.03 12.83 -10.27
C ALA A 38 8.00 12.85 -9.07
N ALA A 39 8.51 11.69 -8.66
CA ALA A 39 9.49 11.60 -7.59
C ALA A 39 10.79 12.36 -7.93
N LYS A 40 11.21 12.32 -9.22
CA LYS A 40 12.40 13.06 -9.67
C LYS A 40 12.18 14.57 -9.72
N GLN A 41 10.98 15.01 -10.10
CA GLN A 41 10.62 16.45 -10.05
C GLN A 41 10.68 17.00 -8.63
N GLU A 42 10.18 16.24 -7.63
CA GLU A 42 10.27 16.63 -6.22
C GLU A 42 11.72 16.69 -5.72
N GLU A 43 12.55 15.70 -6.09
CA GLU A 43 13.98 15.69 -5.75
C GLU A 43 14.71 16.93 -6.29
N ILE A 44 14.46 17.29 -7.56
CA ILE A 44 15.10 18.45 -8.22
C ILE A 44 14.60 19.78 -7.63
N ALA A 45 13.33 19.87 -7.28
CA ALA A 45 12.73 21.05 -6.69
C ALA A 45 13.27 21.35 -5.27
N GLY A 46 14.02 20.41 -4.66
CA GLY A 46 14.58 20.56 -3.32
C GLY A 46 13.54 20.67 -2.21
N THR A 47 12.32 20.26 -2.50
CA THR A 47 11.23 20.17 -1.54
C THR A 47 11.38 18.87 -0.73
N GLU A 48 11.18 18.92 0.58
CA GLU A 48 10.99 17.71 1.37
C GLU A 48 9.87 16.88 0.69
N PRO A 49 10.08 15.57 0.47
CA PRO A 49 9.05 14.76 -0.20
C PRO A 49 7.74 14.89 0.54
N GLY A 50 6.66 15.20 -0.19
CA GLY A 50 5.31 15.30 0.37
C GLY A 50 4.90 14.02 1.08
N VAL A 51 3.94 14.11 2.00
CA VAL A 51 3.46 12.99 2.81
C VAL A 51 3.13 11.76 1.96
N VAL A 52 2.44 11.97 0.84
CA VAL A 52 2.05 10.90 -0.09
C VAL A 52 3.27 10.21 -0.69
N THR A 53 4.26 10.97 -1.15
CA THR A 53 5.50 10.44 -1.75
C THR A 53 6.32 9.64 -0.72
N ASP A 54 6.46 10.16 0.51
CA ASP A 54 7.15 9.45 1.58
C ASP A 54 6.42 8.14 1.96
N PHE A 55 5.10 8.18 2.01
CA PHE A 55 4.27 6.99 2.28
C PHE A 55 4.44 5.91 1.21
N ARG A 56 4.38 6.28 -0.10
CA ARG A 56 4.63 5.38 -1.23
C ARG A 56 6.03 4.80 -1.20
N ARG A 57 7.05 5.62 -0.97
CA ARG A 57 8.45 5.18 -0.87
C ARG A 57 8.65 4.14 0.23
N LYS A 58 7.97 4.28 1.37
CA LYS A 58 7.98 3.27 2.44
C LYS A 58 7.22 2.02 2.04
N THR A 59 6.09 2.17 1.35
CA THR A 59 5.29 1.06 0.84
C THR A 59 6.11 0.22 -0.15
N ASP A 60 6.77 0.81 -1.12
CA ASP A 60 7.58 0.10 -2.13
C ASP A 60 8.67 -0.78 -1.50
N LYS A 61 9.20 -0.38 -0.36
CA LYS A 61 10.24 -1.14 0.37
C LYS A 61 9.70 -2.33 1.16
N MET A 62 8.45 -2.27 1.57
CA MET A 62 7.87 -3.23 2.52
C MET A 62 6.77 -4.11 1.91
N PHE A 63 6.20 -3.69 0.79
CA PHE A 63 5.08 -4.35 0.14
C PHE A 63 5.49 -5.71 -0.44
N HIS A 64 4.79 -6.76 -0.06
CA HIS A 64 4.95 -8.08 -0.67
C HIS A 64 4.18 -8.12 -2.00
N ARG A 65 4.91 -8.37 -3.08
CA ARG A 65 4.34 -8.41 -4.44
C ARG A 65 3.18 -9.38 -4.54
N ILE A 66 2.11 -8.96 -5.21
CA ILE A 66 0.94 -9.77 -5.51
C ILE A 66 1.00 -10.13 -6.99
N ASP A 67 1.09 -11.42 -7.31
CA ASP A 67 1.25 -11.91 -8.69
C ASP A 67 2.40 -11.21 -9.47
N GLY A 68 3.51 -10.97 -8.76
CA GLY A 68 4.68 -10.29 -9.31
C GLY A 68 4.57 -8.76 -9.40
N MET A 69 3.42 -8.17 -9.08
CA MET A 69 3.15 -6.74 -9.15
C MET A 69 3.56 -6.02 -7.87
N GLY A 70 4.18 -4.85 -8.01
CA GLY A 70 4.46 -3.92 -6.93
C GLY A 70 3.27 -2.99 -6.63
N ALA A 71 3.38 -2.21 -5.54
CA ALA A 71 2.31 -1.29 -5.12
C ALA A 71 1.93 -0.29 -6.22
N ALA A 72 2.91 0.35 -6.87
CA ALA A 72 2.65 1.32 -7.93
C ALA A 72 1.92 0.73 -9.16
N GLU A 73 2.22 -0.54 -9.51
CA GLU A 73 1.51 -1.23 -10.60
C GLU A 73 0.05 -1.51 -10.21
N ILE A 74 -0.18 -1.87 -8.96
CA ILE A 74 -1.52 -2.10 -8.40
C ILE A 74 -2.31 -0.79 -8.34
N GLU A 75 -1.71 0.30 -7.86
CA GLU A 75 -2.34 1.63 -7.85
C GLU A 75 -2.80 2.04 -9.25
N GLY A 76 -1.99 1.73 -10.27
CA GLY A 76 -2.38 1.95 -11.66
C GLY A 76 -3.60 1.12 -12.11
N ILE A 77 -3.62 -0.19 -11.80
CA ILE A 77 -4.74 -1.07 -12.15
C ILE A 77 -6.02 -0.62 -11.46
N VAL A 78 -5.93 -0.25 -10.18
CA VAL A 78 -7.09 0.27 -9.42
C VAL A 78 -7.56 1.60 -10.00
N SER A 79 -6.65 2.49 -10.39
CA SER A 79 -7.02 3.76 -11.04
C SER A 79 -7.79 3.54 -12.33
N ASP A 80 -7.39 2.56 -13.18
CA ASP A 80 -8.14 2.21 -14.39
C ASP A 80 -9.51 1.65 -14.11
N TYR A 81 -9.60 0.77 -13.11
CA TYR A 81 -10.89 0.23 -12.68
C TYR A 81 -11.82 1.34 -12.19
N VAL A 82 -11.33 2.25 -11.34
CA VAL A 82 -12.11 3.39 -10.87
C VAL A 82 -12.55 4.28 -12.02
N GLN A 83 -11.68 4.57 -12.98
CA GLN A 83 -12.04 5.38 -14.15
C GLN A 83 -13.14 4.72 -14.97
N SER A 84 -13.07 3.40 -15.18
CA SER A 84 -14.15 2.70 -15.90
C SER A 84 -15.49 2.79 -15.16
N LYS A 85 -15.48 2.70 -13.82
CA LYS A 85 -16.70 2.88 -13.00
C LYS A 85 -17.27 4.30 -13.08
N ILE A 86 -16.41 5.31 -13.09
CA ILE A 86 -16.81 6.71 -13.31
C ILE A 86 -17.49 6.87 -14.65
N ASP A 87 -16.90 6.33 -15.72
CA ASP A 87 -17.40 6.46 -17.10
C ASP A 87 -18.71 5.67 -17.28
N GLU A 88 -18.77 4.42 -16.82
CA GLU A 88 -19.96 3.56 -16.92
C GLU A 88 -21.18 4.14 -16.20
N ASN A 89 -20.98 4.76 -15.04
CA ASN A 89 -22.05 5.34 -14.24
C ASN A 89 -22.27 6.85 -14.49
N ASN A 90 -21.53 7.46 -15.43
CA ASN A 90 -21.55 8.90 -15.72
C ASN A 90 -21.41 9.76 -14.45
N LEU A 91 -20.43 9.40 -13.60
CA LEU A 91 -20.24 10.10 -12.33
C LEU A 91 -19.49 11.42 -12.53
N GLU A 92 -19.90 12.46 -11.81
CA GLU A 92 -19.14 13.70 -11.71
C GLU A 92 -18.01 13.52 -10.66
N ALA A 93 -16.98 12.78 -11.03
CA ALA A 93 -15.83 12.53 -10.19
C ALA A 93 -14.54 12.53 -11.03
N GLU A 94 -13.46 13.07 -10.46
CA GLU A 94 -12.11 13.09 -11.02
C GLU A 94 -11.15 12.44 -10.02
N ILE A 95 -10.33 11.50 -10.46
CA ILE A 95 -9.33 10.85 -9.63
C ILE A 95 -8.19 11.83 -9.35
N VAL A 96 -7.92 12.11 -8.08
CA VAL A 96 -6.77 12.91 -7.64
C VAL A 96 -5.57 12.03 -7.34
N GLY A 97 -5.79 10.90 -6.65
CA GLY A 97 -4.74 9.96 -6.33
C GLY A 97 -5.26 8.63 -5.82
N VAL A 98 -4.46 7.57 -6.04
CA VAL A 98 -4.72 6.20 -5.57
C VAL A 98 -3.49 5.72 -4.82
N VAL A 99 -3.64 5.22 -3.60
CA VAL A 99 -2.51 4.78 -2.75
C VAL A 99 -2.83 3.45 -2.08
N VAL A 100 -1.95 2.45 -2.24
CA VAL A 100 -2.03 1.19 -1.49
C VAL A 100 -1.80 1.46 0.00
N SER A 101 -2.70 0.96 0.83
CA SER A 101 -2.79 1.24 2.26
C SER A 101 -2.88 -0.05 3.09
N GLY A 102 -3.36 0.05 4.32
CA GLY A 102 -3.63 -1.08 5.20
C GLY A 102 -2.42 -1.90 5.59
N SER A 103 -2.65 -3.15 5.98
CA SER A 103 -1.60 -4.02 6.51
C SER A 103 -0.55 -4.41 5.46
N ARG A 104 -0.95 -4.54 4.19
CA ARG A 104 -0.08 -4.94 3.09
C ARG A 104 0.97 -3.89 2.74
N CYS A 105 0.63 -2.59 2.83
CA CYS A 105 1.59 -1.52 2.51
C CYS A 105 2.81 -1.49 3.45
N ARG A 106 2.77 -2.23 4.57
CA ARG A 106 3.88 -2.36 5.54
C ARG A 106 4.35 -3.80 5.74
N GLY A 107 3.90 -4.76 4.90
CA GLY A 107 4.29 -6.17 4.98
C GLY A 107 3.90 -6.84 6.30
N ILE A 108 2.80 -6.40 6.92
CA ILE A 108 2.28 -6.95 8.19
C ILE A 108 0.92 -7.63 8.01
N GLU A 109 0.56 -7.93 6.78
CA GLU A 109 -0.65 -8.65 6.44
C GLU A 109 -0.63 -10.08 6.97
N LYS A 110 -1.83 -10.63 7.16
CA LYS A 110 -2.04 -12.03 7.48
C LYS A 110 -2.54 -12.77 6.26
N VAL A 111 -2.49 -14.10 6.30
CA VAL A 111 -3.14 -14.94 5.30
C VAL A 111 -4.63 -14.58 5.25
N GLY A 112 -5.12 -14.27 4.04
CA GLY A 112 -6.51 -13.85 3.82
C GLY A 112 -6.79 -12.36 4.09
N SER A 113 -5.76 -11.54 4.33
CA SER A 113 -5.97 -10.08 4.39
C SER A 113 -6.28 -9.51 3.01
N ASP A 114 -7.24 -8.58 2.97
CA ASP A 114 -7.57 -7.82 1.77
C ASP A 114 -6.45 -6.85 1.39
N LEU A 115 -6.55 -6.29 0.20
CA LEU A 115 -5.69 -5.24 -0.30
C LEU A 115 -6.43 -3.90 -0.15
N ASP A 116 -6.10 -3.17 0.91
CA ASP A 116 -6.67 -1.86 1.17
C ASP A 116 -6.08 -0.81 0.23
N VAL A 117 -6.91 -0.03 -0.43
CA VAL A 117 -6.52 1.09 -1.32
C VAL A 117 -7.31 2.33 -0.96
N VAL A 118 -6.65 3.47 -0.83
CA VAL A 118 -7.31 4.77 -0.63
C VAL A 118 -7.34 5.51 -1.95
N LEU A 119 -8.52 5.98 -2.33
CA LEU A 119 -8.78 6.77 -3.53
C LEU A 119 -9.17 8.19 -3.12
N GLU A 120 -8.33 9.18 -3.40
CA GLU A 120 -8.74 10.57 -3.34
C GLU A 120 -9.38 10.99 -4.65
N TYR A 121 -10.56 11.59 -4.57
CA TYR A 121 -11.28 12.11 -5.74
C TYR A 121 -11.84 13.51 -5.48
N LYS A 122 -12.11 14.25 -6.57
CA LYS A 122 -12.88 15.49 -6.59
C LYS A 122 -14.18 15.24 -7.33
N GLY A 123 -15.30 15.78 -6.84
CA GLY A 123 -16.59 15.63 -7.50
C GLY A 123 -17.76 15.85 -6.56
N THR A 124 -18.97 15.63 -7.08
CA THR A 124 -20.21 15.84 -6.33
C THR A 124 -20.79 14.55 -5.74
N ILE A 125 -20.28 13.37 -6.18
CA ILE A 125 -20.71 12.09 -5.63
C ILE A 125 -20.27 11.95 -4.17
N ARG A 126 -21.13 11.37 -3.33
CA ARG A 126 -20.85 11.11 -1.93
C ARG A 126 -19.91 9.90 -1.78
N GLU A 127 -19.01 9.94 -0.80
CA GLU A 127 -18.06 8.85 -0.52
C GLU A 127 -18.73 7.49 -0.33
N ASP A 128 -19.85 7.43 0.44
CA ASP A 128 -20.61 6.22 0.68
C ASP A 128 -21.24 5.63 -0.60
N THR A 129 -21.82 6.50 -1.44
CA THR A 129 -22.37 6.07 -2.74
C THR A 129 -21.27 5.61 -3.69
N PHE A 130 -20.14 6.30 -3.71
CA PHE A 130 -19.01 5.91 -4.56
C PHE A 130 -18.39 4.58 -4.07
N PHE A 131 -18.30 4.41 -2.76
CA PHE A 131 -17.85 3.16 -2.15
C PHE A 131 -18.73 1.98 -2.61
N ASP A 132 -20.05 2.10 -2.54
CA ASP A 132 -21.00 1.06 -2.96
C ASP A 132 -20.79 0.69 -4.43
N ILE A 133 -20.65 1.67 -5.33
CA ILE A 133 -20.41 1.45 -6.77
C ILE A 133 -19.09 0.73 -7.02
N LEU A 134 -18.02 1.10 -6.31
CA LEU A 134 -16.70 0.49 -6.47
C LEU A 134 -16.65 -0.97 -5.98
N HIS A 135 -17.60 -1.37 -5.11
CA HIS A 135 -17.64 -2.72 -4.54
C HIS A 135 -18.70 -3.64 -5.17
N GLU A 136 -19.46 -3.15 -6.16
CA GLU A 136 -20.47 -3.97 -6.85
C GLU A 136 -19.87 -5.24 -7.52
N ASP A 137 -18.67 -5.15 -8.08
CA ASP A 137 -18.05 -6.24 -8.86
C ASP A 137 -16.94 -7.00 -8.12
N GLU A 138 -16.78 -6.82 -6.82
CA GLU A 138 -15.79 -7.54 -5.99
C GLU A 138 -14.42 -7.67 -6.67
N MET A 139 -13.75 -6.55 -6.95
CA MET A 139 -12.45 -6.52 -7.61
C MET A 139 -11.41 -7.39 -6.90
N GLU A 140 -10.68 -8.23 -7.65
CA GLU A 140 -9.56 -9.03 -7.16
C GLU A 140 -8.29 -8.81 -8.00
N ILE A 141 -7.13 -8.81 -7.36
CA ILE A 141 -5.82 -8.77 -8.01
C ILE A 141 -4.98 -9.95 -7.49
N GLY A 142 -4.59 -10.87 -8.39
CA GLY A 142 -3.83 -12.06 -8.01
C GLY A 142 -4.51 -12.92 -6.95
N GLY A 143 -5.86 -13.01 -6.97
CA GLY A 143 -6.67 -13.74 -5.99
C GLY A 143 -6.76 -13.06 -4.62
N VAL A 144 -6.40 -11.78 -4.53
CA VAL A 144 -6.57 -10.96 -3.32
C VAL A 144 -7.67 -9.95 -3.56
N LYS A 145 -8.70 -9.94 -2.69
CA LYS A 145 -9.79 -8.97 -2.75
C LYS A 145 -9.25 -7.56 -2.52
N VAL A 146 -9.71 -6.61 -3.34
CA VAL A 146 -9.34 -5.19 -3.24
C VAL A 146 -10.45 -4.44 -2.53
N ASP A 147 -10.09 -3.71 -1.46
CA ASP A 147 -10.98 -2.83 -0.71
C ASP A 147 -10.59 -1.37 -1.02
N ILE A 148 -11.43 -0.68 -1.82
CA ILE A 148 -11.20 0.68 -2.28
C ILE A 148 -11.98 1.65 -1.41
N ASN A 149 -11.27 2.45 -0.61
CA ASN A 149 -11.87 3.47 0.26
C ASN A 149 -11.79 4.86 -0.42
N PRO A 150 -12.89 5.38 -0.98
CA PRO A 150 -12.92 6.72 -1.57
C PRO A 150 -12.98 7.79 -0.46
N ILE A 151 -12.12 8.81 -0.61
CA ILE A 151 -12.07 9.98 0.26
C ILE A 151 -12.14 11.27 -0.57
N THR A 152 -12.70 12.33 -0.01
CA THR A 152 -12.76 13.66 -0.63
C THR A 152 -12.47 14.74 0.40
N GLU A 153 -11.85 15.85 -0.06
CA GLU A 153 -11.49 17.01 0.77
C GLU A 153 -12.66 17.52 1.62
N GLY A 154 -13.87 17.50 1.05
CA GLY A 154 -15.08 18.01 1.72
C GLY A 154 -15.61 17.16 2.87
N LYS A 155 -15.12 15.92 3.09
CA LYS A 155 -15.62 15.02 4.13
C LYS A 155 -14.50 14.35 4.93
N THR A 156 -13.74 13.42 4.32
CA THR A 156 -12.70 12.66 5.02
C THR A 156 -11.34 13.38 4.99
N GLY A 157 -11.12 14.27 4.02
CA GLY A 157 -9.89 14.98 3.79
C GLY A 157 -9.13 14.48 2.58
N THR A 158 -7.95 15.06 2.34
CA THR A 158 -7.02 14.67 1.28
C THR A 158 -6.15 13.49 1.69
N LEU A 159 -5.44 12.87 0.74
CA LEU A 159 -4.42 11.85 1.03
C LEU A 159 -3.33 12.39 1.97
N GLU A 160 -2.93 13.66 1.82
CA GLU A 160 -1.92 14.28 2.70
C GLU A 160 -2.38 14.36 4.15
N GLU A 161 -3.67 14.59 4.39
CA GLU A 161 -4.26 14.66 5.73
C GLU A 161 -4.57 13.26 6.31
N TYR A 162 -4.95 12.31 5.45
CA TYR A 162 -5.39 10.98 5.84
C TYR A 162 -4.22 10.03 6.16
N LEU A 163 -3.18 10.01 5.31
CA LEU A 163 -2.08 9.04 5.41
C LEU A 163 -1.26 9.10 6.71
N PRO A 164 -1.04 10.25 7.35
CA PRO A 164 -0.35 10.29 8.65
C PRO A 164 -1.08 9.49 9.73
N GLY A 165 -2.41 9.50 9.72
CA GLY A 165 -3.23 8.69 10.63
C GLY A 165 -3.08 7.19 10.37
N VAL A 166 -3.06 6.80 9.10
CA VAL A 166 -2.80 5.42 8.67
C VAL A 166 -1.41 4.96 9.10
N GLU A 167 -0.38 5.76 8.87
CA GLU A 167 1.01 5.44 9.26
C GLU A 167 1.11 5.17 10.76
N LYS A 168 0.58 6.07 11.57
CA LYS A 168 0.55 5.93 13.04
C LYS A 168 -0.14 4.62 13.46
N TYR A 169 -1.31 4.32 12.90
CA TYR A 169 -2.05 3.09 13.20
C TYR A 169 -1.22 1.84 12.86
N LEU A 170 -0.57 1.82 11.70
CA LEU A 170 0.23 0.70 11.24
C LEU A 170 1.49 0.49 12.10
N GLU A 171 2.14 1.56 12.52
CA GLU A 171 3.27 1.49 13.45
C GLU A 171 2.87 0.90 14.80
N GLU A 172 1.74 1.34 15.38
CA GLU A 172 1.21 0.76 16.62
C GLU A 172 0.87 -0.73 16.48
N LYS A 173 0.25 -1.11 15.35
CA LYS A 173 -0.07 -2.50 15.04
C LYS A 173 1.17 -3.37 14.94
N ARG A 174 2.21 -2.88 14.29
CA ARG A 174 3.52 -3.55 14.14
C ARG A 174 4.18 -3.75 15.51
N GLN A 175 4.18 -2.74 16.38
CA GLN A 175 4.73 -2.84 17.73
C GLN A 175 3.99 -3.89 18.57
N LYS A 176 2.66 -3.90 18.53
CA LYS A 176 1.83 -4.89 19.26
C LYS A 176 2.10 -6.31 18.78
N THR A 177 2.29 -6.51 17.48
CA THR A 177 2.61 -7.82 16.89
C THR A 177 3.98 -8.30 17.37
N SER A 178 5.01 -7.46 17.30
CA SER A 178 6.37 -7.78 17.77
C SER A 178 6.42 -8.15 19.27
N VAL A 179 5.68 -7.45 20.12
CA VAL A 179 5.59 -7.78 21.57
C VAL A 179 4.91 -9.14 21.79
N ARG A 180 3.84 -9.44 21.04
CA ARG A 180 3.14 -10.73 21.13
C ARG A 180 4.01 -11.90 20.68
N GLU A 181 4.79 -11.73 19.64
CA GLU A 181 5.75 -12.75 19.18
C GLU A 181 6.83 -13.02 20.18
N LYS A 182 7.46 -11.98 20.73
CA LYS A 182 8.45 -12.10 21.80
C LYS A 182 7.90 -12.77 23.08
N LEU A 183 6.63 -12.52 23.41
CA LEU A 183 5.96 -13.19 24.52
C LEU A 183 5.69 -14.67 24.25
N LYS A 184 5.34 -15.04 23.00
CA LYS A 184 5.15 -16.44 22.61
C LYS A 184 6.48 -17.21 22.65
N GLU A 185 7.53 -16.62 22.11
CA GLU A 185 8.88 -17.19 22.17
C GLU A 185 9.34 -17.45 23.61
N LYS A 186 9.25 -16.42 24.47
CA LYS A 186 9.59 -16.59 25.90
C LYS A 186 8.76 -17.66 26.62
N LYS A 187 7.45 -17.76 26.29
CA LYS A 187 6.61 -18.84 26.85
C LYS A 187 7.08 -20.21 26.36
N SER A 188 7.38 -20.35 25.07
CA SER A 188 7.91 -21.60 24.50
C SER A 188 9.21 -22.03 25.17
N ASP A 189 10.13 -21.08 25.39
CA ASP A 189 11.41 -21.34 26.06
C ASP A 189 11.23 -21.78 27.53
N ILE A 190 10.32 -21.17 28.25
CA ILE A 190 9.98 -21.54 29.62
C ILE A 190 9.41 -22.97 29.68
N TYR A 191 8.50 -23.32 28.76
CA TYR A 191 7.96 -24.69 28.70
C TYR A 191 9.05 -25.71 28.33
N ALA A 192 9.92 -25.40 27.36
CA ALA A 192 11.04 -26.29 27.00
C ALA A 192 12.06 -26.45 28.14
N GLN A 193 12.29 -25.43 28.97
CA GLN A 193 13.13 -25.52 30.15
C GLN A 193 12.49 -26.37 31.26
N SER A 194 11.19 -26.21 31.48
CA SER A 194 10.48 -27.02 32.52
C SER A 194 10.48 -28.50 32.18
N GLU A 195 10.29 -28.87 30.92
CA GLU A 195 10.37 -30.29 30.48
C GLU A 195 11.78 -30.90 30.65
N ARG A 196 12.83 -30.08 30.48
CA ARG A 196 14.22 -30.54 30.68
C ARG A 196 14.54 -30.78 32.17
N THR A 197 14.01 -29.96 33.06
CA THR A 197 14.18 -30.12 34.50
C THR A 197 13.41 -31.31 35.02
N ASP A 198 12.21 -31.60 34.54
CA ASP A 198 11.43 -32.78 34.93
C ASP A 198 12.07 -34.10 34.46
N LYS A 199 12.63 -34.13 33.25
CA LYS A 199 13.38 -35.31 32.74
C LYS A 199 14.69 -35.54 33.51
N SER A 200 15.33 -34.48 34.00
CA SER A 200 16.54 -34.55 34.82
C SER A 200 16.27 -35.06 36.22
N SER A 201 15.15 -34.70 36.84
CA SER A 201 14.77 -35.18 38.17
C SER A 201 14.32 -36.65 38.17
N LYS A 202 13.60 -37.10 37.11
CA LYS A 202 13.22 -38.53 36.96
C LYS A 202 14.43 -39.47 36.77
N ARG A 203 15.46 -39.04 36.06
CA ARG A 203 16.71 -39.84 35.90
C ARG A 203 17.54 -39.97 37.19
N LYS A 204 17.43 -39.03 38.14
CA LYS A 204 18.11 -39.12 39.41
C LYS A 204 17.46 -40.07 40.42
N THR A 205 16.15 -40.34 40.27
CA THR A 205 15.44 -41.26 41.15
C THR A 205 15.52 -42.72 40.70
N GLU A 206 15.86 -43.02 39.45
CA GLU A 206 16.05 -44.40 38.95
C GLU A 206 17.45 -44.98 39.20
N ASN A 207 18.44 -44.17 39.59
CA ASN A 207 19.81 -44.63 39.87
C ASN A 207 20.10 -44.86 41.36
N VAL A 208 19.08 -44.92 42.23
CA VAL A 208 19.19 -45.22 43.68
C VAL A 208 18.31 -46.41 43.99
N ARG A 209 18.59 -47.57 43.35
CA ARG A 209 18.13 -48.90 43.76
C ARG A 209 19.18 -49.96 43.43
#